data_79abddeac0cd757782d22426d822f15f
#
_entry.id   79abddeac0cd757782d22426d822f15f
#
_cell.length_a   1.000
_cell.length_b   1.000
_cell.length_c   1.000
_cell.angle_alpha   90.00
_cell.angle_beta   90.00
_cell.angle_gamma   90.00
#
_symmetry.space_group_name_H-M   'P 1'
#
loop_
_entity.id
_entity.type
_entity.pdbx_description
1 polymer ?
#
loop_
_entity_poly.entity_id
_entity_poly.type
_entity_poly.pdbx_seq_one_letter_code
_entity_poly.pdbx_strand_id
1 'polypeptide(L)'
;MSQLLTLIWLKWRLLRNSLRSSKAVVNRVASILGMLIALFLALIVAVILGFAAYALSQPDALGNEFRRTATRDVSASASAEFIFFSIFGLIYLMWSTVPLSIGGSKQFDAGKLLMYPITLRKLFAVDFLSELTTLHSVFAIPAVIAVCTGVAFGTGNTTAALAAAIPALLFGIALSKWLSTTIGSLLRRKRARGETIMALVGAVAGLSAAVIGQIAPILFKHAESIRWLRWTPPGAAAFLLVGSKKDTVGYALAFITLSAYGVALVIATYWIARRAALGMEGKRRQKIVVAESVTGYSGWQLPLVSSELSAIVEKEVRYAMRNAQVRMMSLMPLVLLVVRVMNTKRWWGTATPSGSFLTYGSGLLATSGVLYVFLILAGLSCNHFAFEEGGMRTLILSPIDRRKVLLGKNIAITLLAVIFATILLTLNTIVFRDFDALTLLFVGLSFVNFAALSAMMGNWLSIRFPKRMRFGKRLNVSGVAGLLLIPMVIVLGAPPVLATLVGLYMSSLLYEYVALFVFAVLAVGFYFLMLNFQGRSLAKREIDILEAVREPSDE
;
A
#
# COMPACT_ATOMS: atom_id res chain seq x y z
N MET A 1 3.29 5.28 -41.10
CA MET A 1 2.83 5.35 -39.68
C MET A 1 3.50 6.54 -39.01
N SER A 2 2.75 7.34 -38.25
CA SER A 2 3.39 8.43 -37.49
C SER A 2 4.30 7.83 -36.41
N GLN A 3 5.46 8.42 -36.13
CA GLN A 3 6.41 7.98 -35.11
C GLN A 3 5.73 7.76 -33.75
N LEU A 4 4.65 8.48 -33.48
CA LEU A 4 3.88 8.38 -32.24
C LEU A 4 3.09 7.07 -32.16
N LEU A 5 2.45 6.65 -33.26
CA LEU A 5 1.75 5.36 -33.36
C LEU A 5 2.70 4.17 -33.21
N THR A 6 3.90 4.28 -33.81
CA THR A 6 4.95 3.24 -33.68
C THR A 6 5.42 3.09 -32.22
N LEU A 7 5.58 4.20 -31.49
CA LEU A 7 5.96 4.16 -30.07
C LEU A 7 4.86 3.58 -29.18
N ILE A 8 3.59 3.92 -29.46
CA ILE A 8 2.43 3.34 -28.74
C ILE A 8 2.35 1.84 -29.02
N TRP A 9 2.51 1.44 -30.29
CA TRP A 9 2.53 0.02 -30.68
C TRP A 9 3.69 -0.74 -30.01
N LEU A 10 4.91 -0.15 -29.99
CA LEU A 10 6.07 -0.73 -29.31
C LEU A 10 5.78 -0.95 -27.82
N LYS A 11 5.19 0.03 -27.17
CA LYS A 11 4.84 -0.06 -25.75
C LYS A 11 3.79 -1.15 -25.49
N TRP A 12 2.76 -1.23 -26.32
CA TRP A 12 1.77 -2.30 -26.27
C TRP A 12 2.41 -3.68 -26.45
N ARG A 13 3.33 -3.82 -27.41
CA ARG A 13 4.04 -5.07 -27.65
C ARG A 13 4.96 -5.45 -26.49
N LEU A 14 5.63 -4.48 -25.85
CA LEU A 14 6.42 -4.72 -24.65
C LEU A 14 5.55 -5.18 -23.48
N LEU A 15 4.39 -4.57 -23.29
CA LEU A 15 3.43 -4.96 -22.27
C LEU A 15 2.90 -6.37 -22.51
N ARG A 16 2.53 -6.68 -23.74
CA ARG A 16 2.10 -8.03 -24.14
C ARG A 16 3.21 -9.08 -23.96
N ASN A 17 4.44 -8.72 -24.32
CA ASN A 17 5.58 -9.63 -24.18
C ASN A 17 5.96 -9.83 -22.69
N SER A 18 5.83 -8.81 -21.84
CA SER A 18 6.07 -8.96 -20.41
C SER A 18 5.10 -9.95 -19.75
N LEU A 19 3.86 -10.01 -20.25
CA LEU A 19 2.89 -11.02 -19.84
C LEU A 19 3.23 -12.43 -20.38
N ARG A 20 3.91 -12.51 -21.52
CA ARG A 20 4.29 -13.80 -22.14
C ARG A 20 5.64 -14.34 -21.65
N SER A 21 6.55 -13.49 -21.16
CA SER A 21 7.94 -13.86 -20.83
C SER A 21 8.11 -14.59 -19.50
N SER A 22 7.06 -14.79 -18.73
CA SER A 22 7.13 -15.59 -17.52
C SER A 22 7.32 -17.07 -17.90
N LYS A 23 8.51 -17.61 -17.62
CA LYS A 23 8.93 -18.99 -17.96
C LYS A 23 8.00 -20.07 -17.36
N ALA A 24 7.22 -19.75 -16.34
CA ALA A 24 6.23 -20.65 -15.74
C ALA A 24 4.80 -20.25 -16.14
N VAL A 25 4.06 -21.15 -16.76
CA VAL A 25 2.64 -20.96 -17.13
C VAL A 25 1.80 -20.51 -15.95
N VAL A 26 2.06 -21.07 -14.77
CA VAL A 26 1.37 -20.74 -13.51
C VAL A 26 1.53 -19.26 -13.13
N ASN A 27 2.72 -18.68 -13.26
CA ASN A 27 2.96 -17.26 -12.98
C ASN A 27 2.25 -16.34 -13.98
N ARG A 28 2.10 -16.79 -15.23
CA ARG A 28 1.34 -16.05 -16.26
C ARG A 28 -0.15 -16.04 -15.92
N VAL A 29 -0.73 -17.20 -15.63
CA VAL A 29 -2.15 -17.33 -15.25
C VAL A 29 -2.44 -16.52 -14.00
N ALA A 30 -1.59 -16.61 -12.98
CA ALA A 30 -1.74 -15.83 -11.75
C ALA A 30 -1.66 -14.30 -11.99
N SER A 31 -0.78 -13.85 -12.88
CA SER A 31 -0.67 -12.42 -13.20
C SER A 31 -1.90 -11.91 -13.96
N ILE A 32 -2.43 -12.71 -14.88
CA ILE A 32 -3.67 -12.37 -15.62
C ILE A 32 -4.86 -12.36 -14.65
N LEU A 33 -4.98 -13.40 -13.81
CA LEU A 33 -6.05 -13.50 -12.82
C LEU A 33 -5.99 -12.34 -11.82
N GLY A 34 -4.79 -11.98 -11.33
CA GLY A 34 -4.59 -10.82 -10.46
C GLY A 34 -5.00 -9.49 -11.12
N MET A 35 -4.73 -9.33 -12.42
CA MET A 35 -5.17 -8.15 -13.17
C MET A 35 -6.70 -8.12 -13.35
N LEU A 36 -7.32 -9.27 -13.62
CA LEU A 36 -8.79 -9.38 -13.72
C LEU A 36 -9.48 -9.10 -12.39
N ILE A 37 -8.95 -9.64 -11.29
CA ILE A 37 -9.45 -9.36 -9.94
C ILE A 37 -9.32 -7.87 -9.61
N ALA A 38 -8.16 -7.26 -9.92
CA ALA A 38 -7.97 -5.82 -9.71
C ALA A 38 -8.96 -4.98 -10.51
N LEU A 39 -9.20 -5.33 -11.78
CA LEU A 39 -10.19 -4.66 -12.63
C LEU A 39 -11.62 -4.82 -12.08
N PHE A 40 -11.97 -6.03 -11.65
CA PHE A 40 -13.27 -6.32 -11.05
C PHE A 40 -13.49 -5.51 -9.75
N LEU A 41 -12.50 -5.48 -8.87
CA LEU A 41 -12.54 -4.66 -7.66
C LEU A 41 -12.65 -3.17 -7.98
N ALA A 42 -11.92 -2.68 -9.00
CA ALA A 42 -12.01 -1.29 -9.44
C ALA A 42 -13.43 -0.94 -9.92
N LEU A 43 -14.09 -1.85 -10.66
CA LEU A 43 -15.47 -1.67 -11.10
C LEU A 43 -16.46 -1.68 -9.93
N ILE A 44 -16.30 -2.59 -8.96
CA ILE A 44 -17.14 -2.60 -7.76
C ILE A 44 -17.03 -1.28 -7.00
N VAL A 45 -15.80 -0.81 -6.75
CA VAL A 45 -15.57 0.47 -6.06
C VAL A 45 -16.18 1.63 -6.86
N ALA A 46 -16.01 1.64 -8.18
CA ALA A 46 -16.60 2.65 -9.04
C ALA A 46 -18.14 2.65 -8.97
N VAL A 47 -18.77 1.47 -9.05
CA VAL A 47 -20.24 1.33 -8.94
C VAL A 47 -20.73 1.83 -7.58
N ILE A 48 -20.07 1.44 -6.48
CA ILE A 48 -20.44 1.90 -5.14
C ILE A 48 -20.33 3.42 -5.04
N LEU A 49 -19.22 4.01 -5.51
CA LEU A 49 -19.02 5.47 -5.50
C LEU A 49 -20.02 6.19 -6.41
N GLY A 50 -20.32 5.64 -7.58
CA GLY A 50 -21.31 6.20 -8.51
C GLY A 50 -22.72 6.18 -7.93
N PHE A 51 -23.12 5.06 -7.31
CA PHE A 51 -24.41 4.94 -6.64
C PHE A 51 -24.49 5.88 -5.43
N ALA A 52 -23.45 5.97 -4.62
CA ALA A 52 -23.39 6.91 -3.51
C ALA A 52 -23.48 8.37 -4.00
N ALA A 53 -22.78 8.71 -5.09
CA ALA A 53 -22.83 10.03 -5.69
C ALA A 53 -24.24 10.35 -6.25
N TYR A 54 -24.90 9.38 -6.87
CA TYR A 54 -26.28 9.47 -7.32
C TYR A 54 -27.23 9.75 -6.15
N ALA A 55 -27.17 8.93 -5.10
CA ALA A 55 -28.01 9.07 -3.92
C ALA A 55 -27.81 10.41 -3.21
N LEU A 56 -26.55 10.85 -3.06
CA LEU A 56 -26.19 12.11 -2.41
C LEU A 56 -26.57 13.35 -3.24
N SER A 57 -26.77 13.22 -4.54
CA SER A 57 -27.12 14.32 -5.44
C SER A 57 -28.62 14.51 -5.63
N GLN A 58 -29.45 13.59 -5.14
CA GLN A 58 -30.90 13.72 -5.19
C GLN A 58 -31.40 14.79 -4.20
N PRO A 59 -32.32 15.67 -4.61
CA PRO A 59 -32.84 16.75 -3.76
C PRO A 59 -33.47 16.26 -2.45
N ASP A 60 -34.11 15.09 -2.48
CA ASP A 60 -34.84 14.51 -1.35
C ASP A 60 -33.98 13.69 -0.39
N ALA A 61 -32.86 13.14 -0.85
CA ALA A 61 -31.98 12.28 -0.04
C ALA A 61 -31.25 13.04 1.07
N LEU A 62 -30.87 14.28 0.83
CA LEU A 62 -30.30 15.20 1.83
C LEU A 62 -31.36 15.92 2.67
N GLY A 63 -32.65 15.81 2.27
CA GLY A 63 -33.71 16.63 2.83
C GLY A 63 -34.23 16.24 4.22
N ASN A 64 -34.33 14.96 4.53
CA ASN A 64 -35.08 14.51 5.69
C ASN A 64 -34.23 13.96 6.84
N GLU A 65 -33.16 13.21 6.61
CA GLU A 65 -32.31 12.71 7.68
C GLU A 65 -31.16 13.67 8.02
N PHE A 66 -30.61 14.34 7.03
CA PHE A 66 -29.50 15.28 7.23
C PHE A 66 -29.96 16.63 7.81
N ARG A 67 -31.19 17.08 7.51
CA ARG A 67 -31.82 18.23 8.18
C ARG A 67 -32.08 17.99 9.67
N ARG A 68 -32.22 16.73 10.09
CA ARG A 68 -32.41 16.39 11.52
C ARG A 68 -31.10 16.43 12.32
N THR A 69 -29.94 16.24 11.67
CA THR A 69 -28.62 16.19 12.33
C THR A 69 -27.73 17.40 12.04
N ALA A 70 -27.97 18.15 10.97
CA ALA A 70 -27.28 19.40 10.69
C ALA A 70 -27.97 20.55 11.44
N THR A 71 -27.22 21.28 12.24
CA THR A 71 -27.65 22.55 12.81
C THR A 71 -28.20 23.45 11.71
N ARG A 72 -29.26 24.18 11.99
CA ARG A 72 -30.10 25.01 11.09
C ARG A 72 -29.36 26.01 10.18
N ASP A 73 -28.03 26.13 10.29
CA ASP A 73 -27.27 27.26 9.73
C ASP A 73 -26.43 26.92 8.47
N VAL A 74 -26.44 25.66 7.97
CA VAL A 74 -25.63 25.28 6.79
C VAL A 74 -26.52 25.03 5.59
N SER A 75 -26.27 25.75 4.49
CA SER A 75 -27.02 25.56 3.24
C SER A 75 -26.78 24.17 2.66
N ALA A 76 -27.84 23.53 2.13
CA ALA A 76 -27.77 22.19 1.55
C ALA A 76 -26.72 22.09 0.41
N SER A 77 -26.51 23.19 -0.33
CA SER A 77 -25.51 23.27 -1.39
C SER A 77 -24.06 23.25 -0.86
N ALA A 78 -23.78 23.97 0.24
CA ALA A 78 -22.45 23.98 0.85
C ALA A 78 -22.10 22.60 1.43
N SER A 79 -23.09 21.91 1.96
CA SER A 79 -22.94 20.54 2.47
C SER A 79 -22.58 19.55 1.36
N ALA A 80 -23.27 19.62 0.24
CA ALA A 80 -23.00 18.78 -0.93
C ALA A 80 -21.61 19.05 -1.51
N GLU A 81 -21.24 20.33 -1.68
CA GLU A 81 -19.90 20.70 -2.16
C GLU A 81 -18.81 20.14 -1.28
N PHE A 82 -18.97 20.17 0.05
CA PHE A 82 -17.98 19.65 0.98
C PHE A 82 -17.86 18.11 0.93
N ILE A 83 -18.97 17.39 0.77
CA ILE A 83 -18.96 15.93 0.60
C ILE A 83 -18.19 15.57 -0.66
N PHE A 84 -18.49 16.20 -1.79
CA PHE A 84 -17.78 15.92 -3.05
C PHE A 84 -16.33 16.39 -3.02
N PHE A 85 -16.02 17.48 -2.33
CA PHE A 85 -14.64 17.86 -2.03
C PHE A 85 -13.88 16.74 -1.32
N SER A 86 -14.49 16.12 -0.32
CA SER A 86 -13.89 15.02 0.43
C SER A 86 -13.71 13.77 -0.44
N ILE A 87 -14.67 13.45 -1.29
CA ILE A 87 -14.60 12.32 -2.24
C ILE A 87 -13.46 12.54 -3.24
N PHE A 88 -13.40 13.70 -3.91
CA PHE A 88 -12.31 14.00 -4.84
C PHE A 88 -10.96 14.08 -4.14
N GLY A 89 -10.92 14.67 -2.95
CA GLY A 89 -9.71 14.71 -2.12
C GLY A 89 -9.17 13.32 -1.83
N LEU A 90 -10.04 12.38 -1.45
CA LEU A 90 -9.67 10.98 -1.21
C LEU A 90 -9.21 10.28 -2.50
N ILE A 91 -9.93 10.46 -3.61
CA ILE A 91 -9.55 9.88 -4.90
C ILE A 91 -8.17 10.38 -5.34
N TYR A 92 -7.92 11.69 -5.30
CA TYR A 92 -6.63 12.27 -5.69
C TYR A 92 -5.51 11.87 -4.74
N LEU A 93 -5.80 11.77 -3.45
CA LEU A 93 -4.84 11.29 -2.48
C LEU A 93 -4.47 9.83 -2.76
N MET A 94 -5.44 8.95 -2.99
CA MET A 94 -5.17 7.56 -3.38
C MET A 94 -4.42 7.49 -4.70
N TRP A 95 -4.82 8.31 -5.69
CA TRP A 95 -4.14 8.36 -7.00
C TRP A 95 -2.69 8.81 -6.89
N SER A 96 -2.38 9.68 -5.94
CA SER A 96 -1.02 10.15 -5.68
C SER A 96 -0.18 9.19 -4.83
N THR A 97 -0.80 8.48 -3.87
CA THR A 97 -0.07 7.64 -2.91
C THR A 97 0.24 6.25 -3.44
N VAL A 98 -0.62 5.69 -4.29
CA VAL A 98 -0.42 4.35 -4.86
C VAL A 98 0.84 4.28 -5.74
N PRO A 99 1.20 5.27 -6.60
CA PRO A 99 2.49 5.29 -7.28
C PRO A 99 3.68 5.28 -6.34
N LEU A 100 3.55 5.91 -5.18
CA LEU A 100 4.57 5.91 -4.13
C LEU A 100 4.73 4.52 -3.53
N SER A 101 3.63 3.81 -3.33
CA SER A 101 3.62 2.48 -2.74
C SER A 101 3.90 1.34 -3.74
N ILE A 102 3.61 1.38 -5.04
CA ILE A 102 3.77 0.30 -6.05
C ILE A 102 5.03 0.40 -6.95
N GLY A 103 6.13 1.14 -6.66
CA GLY A 103 7.39 1.27 -7.42
C GLY A 103 7.17 1.29 -8.94
N GLY A 104 7.68 2.28 -9.57
CA GLY A 104 7.45 2.44 -11.01
C GLY A 104 7.64 1.12 -11.75
N SER A 105 6.61 0.67 -12.47
CA SER A 105 6.77 -0.25 -13.59
C SER A 105 8.03 0.16 -14.34
N LYS A 106 8.75 -0.77 -14.96
CA LYS A 106 9.92 -0.45 -15.79
C LYS A 106 9.51 0.72 -16.68
N GLN A 107 9.78 1.94 -16.20
CA GLN A 107 9.45 3.15 -16.94
C GLN A 107 10.23 3.08 -18.24
N PHE A 108 9.56 3.43 -19.27
CA PHE A 108 10.14 3.60 -20.59
C PHE A 108 11.38 4.49 -20.42
N ASP A 109 12.57 3.89 -20.54
CA ASP A 109 13.81 4.62 -20.32
C ASP A 109 14.01 5.57 -21.50
N ALA A 110 13.46 6.77 -21.35
CA ALA A 110 13.52 7.80 -22.37
C ALA A 110 14.97 8.09 -22.80
N GLY A 111 15.94 7.91 -21.89
CA GLY A 111 17.36 8.08 -22.17
C GLY A 111 17.87 7.14 -23.25
N LYS A 112 17.43 5.88 -23.25
CA LYS A 112 17.83 4.89 -24.27
C LYS A 112 17.23 5.19 -25.65
N LEU A 113 16.08 5.83 -25.71
CA LEU A 113 15.40 6.15 -26.96
C LEU A 113 15.83 7.49 -27.57
N LEU A 114 16.53 8.33 -26.80
CA LEU A 114 17.13 9.54 -27.32
C LEU A 114 18.30 9.28 -28.27
N MET A 115 18.81 8.05 -28.34
CA MET A 115 19.77 7.62 -29.34
C MET A 115 19.16 7.53 -30.76
N TYR A 116 17.84 7.50 -30.87
CA TYR A 116 17.09 7.50 -32.12
C TYR A 116 16.61 8.92 -32.44
N PRO A 117 16.33 9.26 -33.70
CA PRO A 117 15.87 10.60 -34.13
C PRO A 117 14.40 10.86 -33.69
N ILE A 118 14.15 10.78 -32.41
CA ILE A 118 12.82 10.96 -31.78
C ILE A 118 12.86 12.21 -30.88
N THR A 119 11.93 13.13 -31.10
CA THR A 119 11.85 14.34 -30.25
C THR A 119 11.40 14.02 -28.84
N LEU A 120 12.00 14.66 -27.86
CA LEU A 120 11.67 14.50 -26.44
C LEU A 120 10.18 14.74 -26.16
N ARG A 121 9.53 15.67 -26.90
CA ARG A 121 8.09 15.95 -26.77
C ARG A 121 7.24 14.74 -27.11
N LYS A 122 7.56 14.00 -28.19
CA LYS A 122 6.84 12.79 -28.59
C LYS A 122 7.03 11.66 -27.58
N LEU A 123 8.25 11.51 -27.09
CA LEU A 123 8.59 10.56 -26.03
C LEU A 123 7.82 10.85 -24.75
N PHE A 124 7.78 12.11 -24.34
CA PHE A 124 7.02 12.54 -23.17
C PHE A 124 5.52 12.29 -23.33
N ALA A 125 4.94 12.59 -24.50
CA ALA A 125 3.52 12.36 -24.76
C ALA A 125 3.17 10.87 -24.63
N VAL A 126 3.97 9.96 -25.17
CA VAL A 126 3.76 8.51 -25.04
C VAL A 126 3.93 8.05 -23.60
N ASP A 127 4.91 8.61 -22.89
CA ASP A 127 5.14 8.29 -21.49
C ASP A 127 4.02 8.82 -20.58
N PHE A 128 3.47 10.00 -20.89
CA PHE A 128 2.32 10.56 -20.20
C PHE A 128 1.05 9.74 -20.46
N LEU A 129 0.75 9.40 -21.71
CA LEU A 129 -0.39 8.53 -22.06
C LEU A 129 -0.29 7.14 -21.41
N SER A 130 0.91 6.68 -21.15
CA SER A 130 1.11 5.40 -20.48
C SER A 130 0.65 5.37 -19.02
N GLU A 131 0.46 6.54 -18.43
CA GLU A 131 -0.09 6.64 -17.06
C GLU A 131 -1.52 6.10 -16.98
N LEU A 132 -2.28 6.16 -18.08
CA LEU A 132 -3.63 5.58 -18.18
C LEU A 132 -3.66 4.07 -17.92
N THR A 133 -2.58 3.36 -18.24
CA THR A 133 -2.50 1.89 -18.09
C THR A 133 -1.89 1.45 -16.77
N THR A 134 -1.58 2.37 -15.87
CA THR A 134 -1.03 2.05 -14.56
C THR A 134 -2.12 1.55 -13.60
N LEU A 135 -1.76 0.71 -12.65
CA LEU A 135 -2.73 0.09 -11.73
C LEU A 135 -3.55 1.14 -10.96
N HIS A 136 -2.94 2.21 -10.51
CA HIS A 136 -3.63 3.28 -9.80
C HIS A 136 -4.62 4.04 -10.69
N SER A 137 -4.29 4.26 -11.96
CA SER A 137 -5.20 4.87 -12.93
C SER A 137 -6.38 3.95 -13.27
N VAL A 138 -6.16 2.63 -13.30
CA VAL A 138 -7.23 1.64 -13.50
C VAL A 138 -8.29 1.71 -12.40
N PHE A 139 -7.93 2.09 -11.18
CA PHE A 139 -8.88 2.32 -10.09
C PHE A 139 -9.47 3.73 -10.10
N ALA A 140 -8.64 4.75 -10.28
CA ALA A 140 -9.05 6.14 -10.11
C ALA A 140 -9.89 6.67 -11.28
N ILE A 141 -9.59 6.26 -12.53
CA ILE A 141 -10.35 6.72 -13.71
C ILE A 141 -11.81 6.27 -13.64
N PRO A 142 -12.14 4.98 -13.44
CA PRO A 142 -13.52 4.54 -13.28
C PRO A 142 -14.22 5.21 -12.09
N ALA A 143 -13.50 5.42 -10.98
CA ALA A 143 -14.06 6.09 -9.81
C ALA A 143 -14.48 7.53 -10.10
N VAL A 144 -13.63 8.34 -10.75
CA VAL A 144 -13.97 9.72 -11.16
C VAL A 144 -15.14 9.72 -12.14
N ILE A 145 -15.13 8.86 -13.15
CA ILE A 145 -16.22 8.77 -14.13
C ILE A 145 -17.51 8.37 -13.44
N ALA A 146 -17.49 7.39 -12.54
CA ALA A 146 -18.65 6.92 -11.83
C ALA A 146 -19.25 7.98 -10.91
N VAL A 147 -18.42 8.76 -10.20
CA VAL A 147 -18.89 9.90 -9.39
C VAL A 147 -19.54 10.95 -10.28
N CYS A 148 -18.91 11.33 -11.38
CA CYS A 148 -19.47 12.32 -12.29
C CYS A 148 -20.78 11.86 -12.95
N THR A 149 -20.86 10.61 -13.39
CA THR A 149 -22.07 10.02 -13.96
C THR A 149 -23.18 9.86 -12.92
N GLY A 150 -22.84 9.44 -11.70
CA GLY A 150 -23.80 9.35 -10.59
C GLY A 150 -24.47 10.71 -10.32
N VAL A 151 -23.68 11.78 -10.24
CA VAL A 151 -24.22 13.14 -10.08
C VAL A 151 -25.02 13.58 -11.32
N ALA A 152 -24.57 13.24 -12.53
CA ALA A 152 -25.30 13.56 -13.76
C ALA A 152 -26.73 12.97 -13.76
N PHE A 153 -26.85 11.72 -13.36
CA PHE A 153 -28.15 11.05 -13.24
C PHE A 153 -28.99 11.59 -12.08
N GLY A 154 -28.37 11.93 -10.94
CA GLY A 154 -29.09 12.45 -9.77
C GLY A 154 -29.60 13.88 -9.95
N THR A 155 -28.83 14.74 -10.63
CA THR A 155 -29.19 16.14 -10.86
C THR A 155 -29.84 16.43 -12.22
N GLY A 156 -29.83 15.46 -13.14
CA GLY A 156 -30.25 15.62 -14.54
C GLY A 156 -29.32 16.54 -15.37
N ASN A 157 -28.11 16.86 -14.85
CA ASN A 157 -27.20 17.81 -15.48
C ASN A 157 -25.94 17.11 -16.04
N THR A 158 -26.06 16.55 -17.24
CA THR A 158 -24.96 15.85 -17.92
C THR A 158 -23.83 16.78 -18.36
N THR A 159 -24.15 18.03 -18.71
CA THR A 159 -23.14 19.02 -19.16
C THR A 159 -22.18 19.42 -18.04
N ALA A 160 -22.69 19.65 -16.83
CA ALA A 160 -21.87 19.95 -15.66
C ALA A 160 -20.98 18.76 -15.30
N ALA A 161 -21.51 17.53 -15.39
CA ALA A 161 -20.74 16.32 -15.12
C ALA A 161 -19.58 16.13 -16.11
N LEU A 162 -19.80 16.38 -17.42
CA LEU A 162 -18.74 16.33 -18.43
C LEU A 162 -17.71 17.45 -18.22
N ALA A 163 -18.16 18.66 -17.91
CA ALA A 163 -17.29 19.79 -17.61
C ALA A 163 -16.40 19.54 -16.39
N ALA A 164 -16.88 18.80 -15.40
CA ALA A 164 -16.09 18.42 -14.24
C ALA A 164 -15.18 17.21 -14.53
N ALA A 165 -15.65 16.18 -15.25
CA ALA A 165 -14.94 14.93 -15.46
C ALA A 165 -13.62 15.13 -16.23
N ILE A 166 -13.63 15.90 -17.31
CA ILE A 166 -12.46 16.08 -18.18
C ILE A 166 -11.28 16.73 -17.41
N PRO A 167 -11.43 17.91 -16.80
CA PRO A 167 -10.32 18.52 -16.07
C PRO A 167 -9.97 17.75 -14.79
N ALA A 168 -10.93 17.06 -14.14
CA ALA A 168 -10.66 16.21 -12.97
C ALA A 168 -9.78 15.02 -13.33
N LEU A 169 -10.04 14.35 -14.44
CA LEU A 169 -9.20 13.27 -14.95
C LEU A 169 -7.82 13.77 -15.38
N LEU A 170 -7.76 14.89 -16.11
CA LEU A 170 -6.49 15.49 -16.53
C LEU A 170 -5.62 15.82 -15.32
N PHE A 171 -6.19 16.45 -14.29
CA PHE A 171 -5.48 16.78 -13.08
C PHE A 171 -4.99 15.53 -12.34
N GLY A 172 -5.82 14.50 -12.18
CA GLY A 172 -5.45 13.25 -11.50
C GLY A 172 -4.29 12.53 -12.19
N ILE A 173 -4.34 12.40 -13.53
CA ILE A 173 -3.28 11.80 -14.35
C ILE A 173 -1.99 12.63 -14.25
N ALA A 174 -2.10 13.97 -14.35
CA ALA A 174 -0.97 14.87 -14.25
C ALA A 174 -0.32 14.83 -12.86
N LEU A 175 -1.12 14.78 -11.79
CA LEU A 175 -0.65 14.66 -10.40
C LEU A 175 0.13 13.36 -10.17
N SER A 176 -0.42 12.23 -10.59
CA SER A 176 0.23 10.93 -10.49
C SER A 176 1.55 10.91 -11.25
N LYS A 177 1.56 11.39 -12.50
CA LYS A 177 2.74 11.44 -13.33
C LYS A 177 3.81 12.38 -12.78
N TRP A 178 3.41 13.56 -12.33
CA TRP A 178 4.32 14.52 -11.71
C TRP A 178 5.00 13.93 -10.48
N LEU A 179 4.23 13.27 -9.63
CA LEU A 179 4.74 12.67 -8.41
C LEU A 179 5.69 11.52 -8.69
N SER A 180 5.32 10.60 -9.59
CA SER A 180 6.16 9.46 -9.98
C SER A 180 7.47 9.90 -10.64
N THR A 181 7.44 10.94 -11.49
CA THR A 181 8.62 11.49 -12.16
C THR A 181 9.54 12.23 -11.18
N THR A 182 8.95 13.05 -10.30
CA THR A 182 9.70 13.80 -9.28
C THR A 182 10.42 12.86 -8.33
N ILE A 183 9.73 11.84 -7.82
CA ILE A 183 10.32 10.83 -6.94
C ILE A 183 11.38 10.03 -7.67
N GLY A 184 11.12 9.63 -8.91
CA GLY A 184 12.10 8.94 -9.74
C GLY A 184 13.38 9.76 -9.91
N SER A 185 13.28 11.07 -10.12
CA SER A 185 14.42 11.98 -10.22
C SER A 185 15.18 12.15 -8.89
N LEU A 186 14.45 12.27 -7.78
CA LEU A 186 15.04 12.35 -6.44
C LEU A 186 15.80 11.08 -6.05
N LEU A 187 15.25 9.92 -6.35
CA LEU A 187 15.88 8.62 -6.11
C LEU A 187 17.18 8.45 -6.91
N ARG A 188 17.25 8.98 -8.13
CA ARG A 188 18.47 8.97 -8.95
C ARG A 188 19.56 9.87 -8.36
N ARG A 189 19.20 11.05 -7.80
CA ARG A 189 20.14 12.03 -7.26
C ARG A 189 20.80 11.62 -5.95
N LYS A 190 20.02 11.12 -5.00
CA LYS A 190 20.48 10.78 -3.64
C LYS A 190 19.73 9.55 -3.12
N ARG A 191 20.18 8.37 -3.51
CA ARG A 191 19.51 7.11 -3.22
C ARG A 191 19.07 6.97 -1.75
N ALA A 192 19.95 7.20 -0.80
CA ALA A 192 19.64 7.07 0.62
C ALA A 192 18.66 8.15 1.17
N ARG A 193 18.78 9.41 0.69
CA ARG A 193 17.87 10.50 1.08
C ARG A 193 16.56 10.47 0.32
N GLY A 194 16.57 10.05 -0.97
CA GLY A 194 15.37 9.89 -1.78
C GLY A 194 14.43 8.84 -1.20
N GLU A 195 14.97 7.74 -0.70
CA GLU A 195 14.22 6.68 -0.05
C GLU A 195 13.57 7.17 1.25
N THR A 196 14.27 7.96 2.06
CA THR A 196 13.72 8.55 3.29
C THR A 196 12.64 9.59 2.99
N ILE A 197 12.84 10.42 1.96
CA ILE A 197 11.83 11.41 1.52
C ILE A 197 10.58 10.68 1.01
N MET A 198 10.73 9.59 0.25
CA MET A 198 9.61 8.80 -0.23
C MET A 198 8.83 8.16 0.93
N ALA A 199 9.55 7.70 1.97
CA ALA A 199 8.97 7.21 3.21
C ALA A 199 8.11 8.29 3.89
N LEU A 200 8.72 9.47 4.06
CA LEU A 200 8.06 10.60 4.70
C LEU A 200 6.84 11.07 3.91
N VAL A 201 6.94 11.19 2.59
CA VAL A 201 5.82 11.58 1.72
C VAL A 201 4.71 10.53 1.78
N GLY A 202 5.03 9.24 1.76
CA GLY A 202 4.05 8.17 1.92
C GLY A 202 3.35 8.20 3.29
N ALA A 203 4.11 8.42 4.35
CA ALA A 203 3.56 8.56 5.71
C ALA A 203 2.69 9.82 5.84
N VAL A 204 3.16 10.97 5.34
CA VAL A 204 2.39 12.22 5.34
C VAL A 204 1.11 12.07 4.52
N ALA A 205 1.17 11.42 3.37
CA ALA A 205 -0.01 11.19 2.55
C ALA A 205 -1.02 10.23 3.23
N GLY A 206 -0.54 9.16 3.86
CA GLY A 206 -1.39 8.27 4.67
C GLY A 206 -2.02 8.99 5.87
N LEU A 207 -1.23 9.81 6.57
CA LEU A 207 -1.72 10.66 7.66
C LEU A 207 -2.72 11.71 7.15
N SER A 208 -2.46 12.32 6.00
CA SER A 208 -3.38 13.31 5.41
C SER A 208 -4.74 12.68 5.07
N ALA A 209 -4.77 11.44 4.57
CA ALA A 209 -6.02 10.73 4.31
C ALA A 209 -6.82 10.51 5.60
N ALA A 210 -6.12 10.09 6.64
CA ALA A 210 -6.72 9.90 7.95
C ALA A 210 -7.22 11.25 8.51
N VAL A 211 -6.43 12.31 8.45
CA VAL A 211 -6.78 13.67 8.92
C VAL A 211 -7.97 14.24 8.14
N ILE A 212 -8.01 14.12 6.82
CA ILE A 212 -9.14 14.58 5.99
C ILE A 212 -10.44 13.88 6.43
N GLY A 213 -10.42 12.56 6.63
CA GLY A 213 -11.61 11.83 7.07
C GLY A 213 -12.19 12.31 8.41
N GLN A 214 -11.42 13.01 9.22
CA GLN A 214 -11.79 13.39 10.59
C GLN A 214 -12.07 14.87 10.76
N ILE A 215 -11.29 15.69 10.09
CA ILE A 215 -11.57 17.12 10.04
C ILE A 215 -12.83 17.35 9.19
N ALA A 216 -13.15 16.43 8.27
CA ALA A 216 -14.33 16.50 7.43
C ALA A 216 -15.63 16.82 8.21
N PRO A 217 -15.99 16.17 9.33
CA PRO A 217 -17.21 16.50 10.05
C PRO A 217 -17.17 17.85 10.79
N ILE A 218 -15.96 18.26 11.22
CA ILE A 218 -15.78 19.57 11.88
C ILE A 218 -15.89 20.66 10.83
N LEU A 219 -15.25 20.48 9.69
CA LEU A 219 -15.33 21.39 8.56
C LEU A 219 -16.74 21.42 7.95
N PHE A 220 -17.45 20.29 8.02
CA PHE A 220 -18.83 20.22 7.54
C PHE A 220 -19.76 21.17 8.30
N LYS A 221 -19.59 21.32 9.61
CA LYS A 221 -20.34 22.27 10.42
C LYS A 221 -20.04 23.74 10.07
N HIS A 222 -18.91 23.99 9.43
CA HIS A 222 -18.43 25.33 9.03
C HIS A 222 -18.27 25.44 7.51
N ALA A 223 -19.03 24.67 6.73
CA ALA A 223 -18.88 24.57 5.27
C ALA A 223 -18.93 25.94 4.57
N GLU A 224 -19.71 26.89 5.07
CA GLU A 224 -19.77 28.25 4.52
C GLU A 224 -18.47 29.05 4.75
N SER A 225 -17.81 28.86 5.88
CA SER A 225 -16.55 29.55 6.21
C SER A 225 -15.38 29.05 5.36
N ILE A 226 -15.54 27.91 4.67
CA ILE A 226 -14.47 27.23 3.95
C ILE A 226 -14.64 27.34 2.43
N ARG A 227 -15.39 28.34 1.97
CA ARG A 227 -15.57 28.58 0.52
C ARG A 227 -14.26 28.77 -0.26
N TRP A 228 -13.16 29.15 0.40
CA TRP A 228 -11.84 29.21 -0.21
C TRP A 228 -11.33 27.84 -0.70
N LEU A 229 -11.84 26.70 -0.18
CA LEU A 229 -11.50 25.36 -0.67
C LEU A 229 -11.87 25.15 -2.14
N ARG A 230 -12.78 25.96 -2.70
CA ARG A 230 -13.10 25.96 -4.14
C ARG A 230 -11.90 26.27 -5.04
N TRP A 231 -10.87 26.94 -4.50
CA TRP A 231 -9.62 27.21 -5.20
C TRP A 231 -8.66 26.03 -5.19
N THR A 232 -8.93 24.98 -4.42
CA THR A 232 -8.17 23.74 -4.44
C THR A 232 -8.68 22.80 -5.53
N PRO A 233 -7.83 21.93 -6.12
CA PRO A 233 -8.29 21.03 -7.17
C PRO A 233 -9.48 20.14 -6.79
N PRO A 234 -9.55 19.52 -5.58
CA PRO A 234 -10.74 18.77 -5.16
C PRO A 234 -11.98 19.66 -5.02
N GLY A 235 -11.81 20.89 -4.50
CA GLY A 235 -12.93 21.83 -4.32
C GLY A 235 -13.45 22.38 -5.64
N ALA A 236 -12.57 22.66 -6.58
CA ALA A 236 -12.98 23.08 -7.93
C ALA A 236 -13.75 21.95 -8.64
N ALA A 237 -13.30 20.70 -8.53
CA ALA A 237 -14.02 19.54 -9.09
C ALA A 237 -15.40 19.37 -8.45
N ALA A 238 -15.49 19.49 -7.13
CA ALA A 238 -16.76 19.42 -6.39
C ALA A 238 -17.73 20.54 -6.79
N PHE A 239 -17.25 21.78 -6.88
CA PHE A 239 -18.07 22.93 -7.27
C PHE A 239 -18.59 22.79 -8.71
N LEU A 240 -17.78 22.29 -9.64
CA LEU A 240 -18.22 21.99 -11.01
C LEU A 240 -19.35 20.96 -11.06
N LEU A 241 -19.41 20.02 -10.10
CA LEU A 241 -20.46 19.00 -10.08
C LEU A 241 -21.76 19.47 -9.44
N VAL A 242 -21.67 20.10 -8.27
CA VAL A 242 -22.85 20.35 -7.41
C VAL A 242 -23.03 21.81 -7.02
N GLY A 243 -22.21 22.72 -7.54
CA GLY A 243 -22.32 24.15 -7.29
C GLY A 243 -23.61 24.74 -7.83
N SER A 244 -23.94 25.93 -7.36
CA SER A 244 -25.18 26.63 -7.77
C SER A 244 -25.17 26.96 -9.26
N LYS A 245 -26.16 26.48 -10.01
CA LYS A 245 -26.34 26.74 -11.46
C LYS A 245 -26.45 28.25 -11.81
N LYS A 246 -26.74 29.08 -10.82
CA LYS A 246 -26.88 30.56 -11.02
C LYS A 246 -25.51 31.25 -11.03
N ASP A 247 -24.45 30.62 -10.52
CA ASP A 247 -23.10 31.20 -10.44
C ASP A 247 -22.26 30.78 -11.65
N THR A 248 -22.56 31.30 -12.83
CA THR A 248 -21.84 31.02 -14.09
C THR A 248 -20.37 31.45 -14.02
N VAL A 249 -20.08 32.56 -13.32
CA VAL A 249 -18.71 33.05 -13.14
C VAL A 249 -17.93 32.09 -12.25
N GLY A 250 -18.52 31.61 -11.16
CA GLY A 250 -17.91 30.60 -10.28
C GLY A 250 -17.61 29.28 -11.02
N TYR A 251 -18.50 28.82 -11.91
CA TYR A 251 -18.28 27.67 -12.77
C TYR A 251 -17.08 27.86 -13.70
N ALA A 252 -17.00 28.98 -14.41
CA ALA A 252 -15.90 29.29 -15.31
C ALA A 252 -14.57 29.36 -14.54
N LEU A 253 -14.54 30.00 -13.38
CA LEU A 253 -13.38 30.11 -12.53
C LEU A 253 -12.93 28.72 -12.00
N ALA A 254 -13.85 27.87 -11.56
CA ALA A 254 -13.53 26.52 -11.09
C ALA A 254 -12.97 25.65 -12.21
N PHE A 255 -13.54 25.73 -13.42
CA PHE A 255 -13.03 25.02 -14.60
C PHE A 255 -11.61 25.49 -14.98
N ILE A 256 -11.39 26.80 -15.01
CA ILE A 256 -10.08 27.40 -15.29
C ILE A 256 -9.07 26.98 -14.22
N THR A 257 -9.45 27.07 -12.94
CA THR A 257 -8.59 26.72 -11.81
C THR A 257 -8.14 25.25 -11.90
N LEU A 258 -9.08 24.32 -12.06
CA LEU A 258 -8.78 22.90 -12.12
C LEU A 258 -7.93 22.56 -13.35
N SER A 259 -8.25 23.14 -14.50
CA SER A 259 -7.49 22.99 -15.75
C SER A 259 -6.08 23.58 -15.62
N ALA A 260 -5.95 24.75 -15.01
CA ALA A 260 -4.66 25.41 -14.80
C ALA A 260 -3.72 24.57 -13.91
N TYR A 261 -4.23 23.99 -12.82
CA TYR A 261 -3.47 23.04 -12.00
C TYR A 261 -3.01 21.82 -12.81
N GLY A 262 -3.91 21.24 -13.61
CA GLY A 262 -3.56 20.10 -14.48
C GLY A 262 -2.45 20.44 -15.47
N VAL A 263 -2.60 21.57 -16.19
CA VAL A 263 -1.61 22.05 -17.16
C VAL A 263 -0.28 22.39 -16.49
N ALA A 264 -0.31 23.06 -15.34
CA ALA A 264 0.90 23.39 -14.58
C ALA A 264 1.67 22.12 -14.17
N LEU A 265 0.98 21.08 -13.72
CA LEU A 265 1.59 19.80 -13.39
C LEU A 265 2.19 19.08 -14.61
N VAL A 266 1.51 19.12 -15.77
CA VAL A 266 2.04 18.56 -17.02
C VAL A 266 3.34 19.29 -17.43
N ILE A 267 3.33 20.63 -17.39
CA ILE A 267 4.51 21.44 -17.69
C ILE A 267 5.66 21.13 -16.71
N ALA A 268 5.38 21.09 -15.41
CA ALA A 268 6.37 20.76 -14.38
C ALA A 268 6.96 19.36 -14.61
N THR A 269 6.12 18.37 -14.94
CA THR A 269 6.54 17.01 -15.25
C THR A 269 7.46 16.97 -16.48
N TYR A 270 7.09 17.69 -17.54
CA TYR A 270 7.92 17.79 -18.73
C TYR A 270 9.30 18.41 -18.43
N TRP A 271 9.36 19.46 -17.63
CA TRP A 271 10.61 20.09 -17.23
C TRP A 271 11.51 19.14 -16.42
N ILE A 272 10.95 18.39 -15.48
CA ILE A 272 11.68 17.40 -14.69
C ILE A 272 12.19 16.28 -15.60
N ALA A 273 11.33 15.74 -16.47
CA ALA A 273 11.69 14.69 -17.42
C ALA A 273 12.78 15.15 -18.40
N ARG A 274 12.71 16.40 -18.90
CA ARG A 274 13.71 17.00 -19.76
C ARG A 274 15.07 17.12 -19.06
N ARG A 275 15.11 17.62 -17.82
CA ARG A 275 16.36 17.73 -17.04
C ARG A 275 16.98 16.36 -16.79
N ALA A 276 16.16 15.36 -16.48
CA ALA A 276 16.61 13.99 -16.29
C ALA A 276 17.18 13.38 -17.58
N ALA A 277 16.50 13.62 -18.72
CA ALA A 277 16.91 13.09 -20.03
C ALA A 277 18.22 13.72 -20.55
N LEU A 278 18.45 15.02 -20.28
CA LEU A 278 19.66 15.74 -20.69
C LEU A 278 20.88 15.47 -19.77
N GLY A 279 20.76 14.58 -18.80
CA GLY A 279 21.87 14.25 -17.88
C GLY A 279 22.32 15.41 -16.99
N MET A 280 21.53 16.49 -16.90
CA MET A 280 21.82 17.64 -16.02
C MET A 280 21.74 17.30 -14.51
N GLU A 281 21.43 16.06 -14.20
CA GLU A 281 21.55 15.48 -12.86
C GLU A 281 23.01 15.13 -12.63
N GLY A 282 23.73 15.99 -11.88
CA GLY A 282 25.17 15.94 -11.69
C GLY A 282 25.71 14.53 -11.42
N LYS A 283 26.69 14.12 -12.19
CA LYS A 283 27.46 12.89 -11.99
C LYS A 283 28.10 12.94 -10.62
N ARG A 284 27.60 12.16 -9.69
CA ARG A 284 28.27 11.97 -8.39
C ARG A 284 29.52 11.13 -8.63
N ARG A 285 30.71 11.71 -8.43
CA ARG A 285 31.94 10.96 -8.25
C ARG A 285 31.68 9.91 -7.17
N GLN A 286 31.64 8.65 -7.55
CA GLN A 286 31.65 7.55 -6.58
C GLN A 286 32.96 7.69 -5.79
N LYS A 287 32.88 8.15 -4.55
CA LYS A 287 33.96 7.94 -3.60
C LYS A 287 34.09 6.42 -3.45
N ILE A 288 35.15 5.87 -3.97
CA ILE A 288 35.58 4.51 -3.67
C ILE A 288 35.88 4.54 -2.18
N VAL A 289 34.91 4.08 -1.39
CA VAL A 289 35.17 3.78 0.02
C VAL A 289 35.97 2.49 -0.01
N VAL A 290 37.27 2.61 0.13
CA VAL A 290 38.14 1.48 0.46
C VAL A 290 37.56 0.90 1.74
N ALA A 291 37.06 -0.32 1.69
CA ALA A 291 36.57 -1.02 2.87
C ALA A 291 37.79 -1.22 3.77
N GLU A 292 37.90 -0.41 4.84
CA GLU A 292 38.79 -0.73 5.93
C GLU A 292 38.46 -2.14 6.40
N SER A 293 39.47 -3.00 6.41
CA SER A 293 39.35 -4.35 6.95
C SER A 293 38.95 -4.23 8.41
N VAL A 294 37.72 -4.61 8.72
CA VAL A 294 37.20 -4.62 10.10
C VAL A 294 37.89 -5.78 10.82
N THR A 295 39.11 -5.53 11.27
CA THR A 295 39.82 -6.42 12.19
C THR A 295 39.14 -6.30 13.55
N GLY A 296 38.55 -7.39 14.04
CA GLY A 296 37.94 -7.47 15.38
C GLY A 296 36.41 -7.49 15.43
N TYR A 297 35.71 -7.76 14.30
CA TYR A 297 34.27 -7.92 14.33
C TYR A 297 33.86 -9.21 15.05
N SER A 298 33.27 -9.09 16.25
CA SER A 298 32.56 -10.17 16.92
C SER A 298 31.08 -10.12 16.56
N GLY A 299 30.56 -11.17 15.90
CA GLY A 299 29.13 -11.27 15.57
C GLY A 299 28.22 -11.27 16.80
N TRP A 300 26.90 -11.10 16.59
CA TRP A 300 25.93 -11.23 17.68
C TRP A 300 25.95 -12.64 18.25
N GLN A 301 25.97 -12.73 19.57
CA GLN A 301 25.76 -13.97 20.31
C GLN A 301 24.41 -13.87 21.03
N LEU A 302 23.36 -14.38 20.41
CA LEU A 302 22.05 -14.42 21.03
C LEU A 302 22.03 -15.49 22.14
N PRO A 303 21.51 -15.20 23.34
CA PRO A 303 21.39 -16.19 24.39
C PRO A 303 20.50 -17.35 23.94
N LEU A 304 20.81 -18.57 24.35
CA LEU A 304 20.09 -19.81 24.04
C LEU A 304 20.08 -20.24 22.55
N VAL A 305 20.86 -19.57 21.69
CA VAL A 305 20.88 -19.82 20.25
C VAL A 305 22.29 -20.21 19.80
N SER A 306 22.41 -21.17 18.89
CA SER A 306 23.73 -21.54 18.34
C SER A 306 24.37 -20.38 17.57
N SER A 307 25.71 -20.32 17.56
CA SER A 307 26.45 -19.24 16.86
C SER A 307 26.09 -19.12 15.38
N GLU A 308 25.85 -20.24 14.70
CA GLU A 308 25.41 -20.30 13.31
C GLU A 308 24.03 -19.61 13.11
N LEU A 309 23.08 -19.93 13.99
CA LEU A 309 21.74 -19.38 13.96
C LEU A 309 21.76 -17.89 14.30
N SER A 310 22.58 -17.51 15.29
CA SER A 310 22.79 -16.11 15.67
C SER A 310 23.33 -15.27 14.52
N ALA A 311 24.30 -15.79 13.77
CA ALA A 311 24.86 -15.13 12.60
C ALA A 311 23.83 -14.94 11.47
N ILE A 312 22.94 -15.92 11.26
CA ILE A 312 21.85 -15.79 10.27
C ILE A 312 20.87 -14.71 10.71
N VAL A 313 20.43 -14.73 11.96
CA VAL A 313 19.51 -13.72 12.51
C VAL A 313 20.10 -12.31 12.38
N GLU A 314 21.36 -12.15 12.79
CA GLU A 314 22.06 -10.86 12.66
C GLU A 314 22.09 -10.36 11.21
N LYS A 315 22.49 -11.24 10.28
CA LYS A 315 22.53 -10.92 8.86
C LYS A 315 21.16 -10.41 8.37
N GLU A 316 20.09 -11.14 8.68
CA GLU A 316 18.73 -10.81 8.24
C GLU A 316 18.22 -9.49 8.86
N VAL A 317 18.45 -9.28 10.15
CA VAL A 317 18.07 -8.03 10.82
C VAL A 317 18.85 -6.84 10.24
N ARG A 318 20.16 -7.00 10.00
CA ARG A 318 20.98 -5.95 9.36
C ARG A 318 20.50 -5.65 7.94
N TYR A 319 20.10 -6.67 7.18
CA TYR A 319 19.52 -6.49 5.85
C TYR A 319 18.18 -5.77 5.90
N ALA A 320 17.31 -6.14 6.82
CA ALA A 320 16.03 -5.47 7.04
C ALA A 320 16.23 -3.99 7.41
N MET A 321 17.11 -3.70 8.37
CA MET A 321 17.39 -2.32 8.81
C MET A 321 18.03 -1.45 7.72
N ARG A 322 18.79 -2.03 6.78
CA ARG A 322 19.35 -1.32 5.62
C ARG A 322 18.31 -1.08 4.54
N ASN A 323 17.21 -1.85 4.50
CA ASN A 323 16.17 -1.70 3.52
C ASN A 323 15.27 -0.51 3.88
N ALA A 324 15.24 0.51 3.01
CA ALA A 324 14.43 1.69 3.20
C ALA A 324 12.95 1.36 3.36
N GLN A 325 12.46 0.33 2.67
CA GLN A 325 11.06 -0.07 2.74
C GLN A 325 10.69 -0.66 4.11
N VAL A 326 11.57 -1.43 4.74
CA VAL A 326 11.36 -1.93 6.11
C VAL A 326 11.35 -0.77 7.11
N ARG A 327 12.25 0.22 6.93
CA ARG A 327 12.23 1.45 7.73
C ARG A 327 10.94 2.26 7.54
N MET A 328 10.35 2.26 6.33
CA MET A 328 9.03 2.85 6.12
C MET A 328 7.92 2.09 6.84
N MET A 329 7.99 0.77 6.81
CA MET A 329 7.03 -0.09 7.52
C MET A 329 7.04 0.16 9.03
N SER A 330 8.18 0.54 9.61
CA SER A 330 8.26 0.90 11.03
C SER A 330 7.46 2.15 11.41
N LEU A 331 7.06 2.99 10.45
CA LEU A 331 6.16 4.14 10.67
C LEU A 331 4.67 3.76 10.62
N MET A 332 4.32 2.57 10.13
CA MET A 332 2.94 2.13 10.02
C MET A 332 2.18 2.03 11.36
N PRO A 333 2.80 1.62 12.47
CA PRO A 333 2.14 1.70 13.78
C PRO A 333 1.64 3.09 14.13
N LEU A 334 2.38 4.15 13.78
CA LEU A 334 1.95 5.54 13.96
C LEU A 334 0.73 5.90 13.09
N VAL A 335 0.71 5.43 11.84
CA VAL A 335 -0.43 5.66 10.95
C VAL A 335 -1.68 4.97 11.49
N LEU A 336 -1.57 3.72 11.93
CA LEU A 336 -2.68 2.99 12.54
C LEU A 336 -3.19 3.66 13.82
N LEU A 337 -2.28 4.15 14.66
CA LEU A 337 -2.63 4.89 15.87
C LEU A 337 -3.45 6.14 15.51
N VAL A 338 -2.97 6.93 14.55
CA VAL A 338 -3.68 8.14 14.10
C VAL A 338 -5.05 7.78 13.55
N VAL A 339 -5.16 6.77 12.70
CA VAL A 339 -6.46 6.29 12.18
C VAL A 339 -7.40 5.89 13.34
N ARG A 340 -6.88 5.20 14.34
CA ARG A 340 -7.67 4.80 15.51
C ARG A 340 -8.11 6.02 16.35
N VAL A 341 -7.17 6.92 16.73
CA VAL A 341 -7.48 8.17 17.46
C VAL A 341 -8.61 8.91 16.80
N MET A 342 -8.53 8.93 15.50
CA MET A 342 -9.43 9.68 14.69
C MET A 342 -10.82 9.02 14.59
N ASN A 343 -10.91 7.70 14.58
CA ASN A 343 -12.18 6.97 14.52
C ASN A 343 -12.90 6.92 15.88
N THR A 344 -12.17 6.90 17.00
CA THR A 344 -12.74 6.72 18.34
C THR A 344 -13.71 7.84 18.72
N LYS A 345 -13.42 9.09 18.37
CA LYS A 345 -14.29 10.24 18.67
C LYS A 345 -15.59 10.29 17.85
N ARG A 346 -15.70 9.50 16.81
CA ARG A 346 -16.81 9.60 15.85
C ARG A 346 -17.78 8.40 15.89
N TRP A 347 -17.28 7.20 16.10
CA TRP A 347 -18.09 5.97 16.05
C TRP A 347 -18.60 5.53 17.43
N TRP A 348 -17.93 5.94 18.52
CA TRP A 348 -18.23 5.52 19.87
C TRP A 348 -18.85 6.63 20.73
N GLY A 349 -19.10 7.80 20.17
CA GLY A 349 -19.86 8.84 20.85
C GLY A 349 -21.33 8.44 20.95
N THR A 350 -21.73 7.87 22.09
CA THR A 350 -23.08 7.62 22.60
C THR A 350 -23.71 6.23 22.45
N ALA A 351 -23.19 5.35 21.64
CA ALA A 351 -23.64 3.96 21.69
C ALA A 351 -22.48 3.07 22.14
N THR A 352 -22.37 2.80 23.43
CA THR A 352 -21.77 1.55 23.88
C THR A 352 -22.60 0.45 23.23
N PRO A 353 -22.07 -0.32 22.27
CA PRO A 353 -22.80 -1.45 21.77
C PRO A 353 -22.98 -2.41 22.95
N SER A 354 -24.12 -2.35 23.58
CA SER A 354 -24.54 -3.26 24.63
C SER A 354 -24.89 -4.60 23.97
N GLY A 355 -23.87 -5.40 23.73
CA GLY A 355 -24.04 -6.73 23.17
C GLY A 355 -22.93 -7.67 23.63
N SER A 356 -23.28 -8.92 23.87
CA SER A 356 -22.37 -10.00 24.26
C SER A 356 -21.12 -10.09 23.40
N PHE A 357 -21.20 -9.72 22.13
CA PHE A 357 -20.07 -9.73 21.19
C PHE A 357 -18.92 -8.77 21.60
N LEU A 358 -19.22 -7.65 22.24
CA LEU A 358 -18.18 -6.70 22.67
C LEU A 358 -17.46 -7.15 23.94
N THR A 359 -18.13 -7.88 24.78
CA THR A 359 -17.52 -8.46 25.98
C THR A 359 -16.45 -9.48 25.60
N TYR A 360 -16.73 -10.32 24.60
CA TYR A 360 -15.82 -11.36 24.11
C TYR A 360 -14.91 -10.90 22.96
N GLY A 361 -15.24 -9.88 22.21
CA GLY A 361 -14.49 -9.37 21.07
C GLY A 361 -13.53 -8.21 21.36
N SER A 362 -13.40 -7.79 22.62
CA SER A 362 -12.56 -6.63 22.98
C SER A 362 -11.10 -6.79 22.56
N GLY A 363 -10.53 -8.00 22.64
CA GLY A 363 -9.18 -8.34 22.21
C GLY A 363 -8.97 -8.32 20.70
N LEU A 364 -10.02 -8.53 19.89
CA LEU A 364 -9.91 -8.61 18.43
C LEU A 364 -9.45 -7.30 17.78
N LEU A 365 -9.84 -6.15 18.33
CA LEU A 365 -9.41 -4.84 17.82
C LEU A 365 -7.89 -4.65 17.94
N ALA A 366 -7.33 -4.93 19.13
CA ALA A 366 -5.89 -4.86 19.34
C ALA A 366 -5.15 -5.91 18.51
N THR A 367 -5.69 -7.13 18.42
CA THR A 367 -5.19 -8.24 17.63
C THR A 367 -5.19 -7.93 16.13
N SER A 368 -6.20 -7.21 15.61
CA SER A 368 -6.25 -6.79 14.21
C SER A 368 -5.07 -5.88 13.83
N GLY A 369 -4.65 -5.00 14.73
CA GLY A 369 -3.46 -4.17 14.55
C GLY A 369 -2.17 -5.00 14.47
N VAL A 370 -2.05 -6.03 15.32
CA VAL A 370 -0.91 -6.96 15.28
C VAL A 370 -0.95 -7.84 14.03
N LEU A 371 -2.12 -8.32 13.62
CA LEU A 371 -2.27 -9.02 12.33
C LEU A 371 -1.79 -8.16 11.17
N TYR A 372 -2.12 -6.88 11.16
CA TYR A 372 -1.66 -5.95 10.14
C TYR A 372 -0.14 -5.80 10.12
N VAL A 373 0.54 -5.85 11.27
CA VAL A 373 2.02 -5.89 11.33
C VAL A 373 2.57 -7.11 10.55
N PHE A 374 1.99 -8.29 10.73
CA PHE A 374 2.39 -9.48 9.98
C PHE A 374 2.10 -9.36 8.48
N LEU A 375 0.99 -8.74 8.09
CA LEU A 375 0.66 -8.49 6.69
C LEU A 375 1.65 -7.54 6.01
N ILE A 376 2.10 -6.50 6.71
CA ILE A 376 3.14 -5.60 6.21
C ILE A 376 4.46 -6.36 6.01
N LEU A 377 4.82 -7.22 6.96
CA LEU A 377 6.03 -8.04 6.88
C LEU A 377 5.91 -9.25 5.93
N ALA A 378 4.70 -9.56 5.42
CA ALA A 378 4.47 -10.67 4.51
C ALA A 378 5.34 -10.60 3.24
N GLY A 379 5.66 -9.38 2.77
CA GLY A 379 6.60 -9.19 1.66
C GLY A 379 8.01 -9.74 1.93
N LEU A 380 8.44 -9.78 3.18
CA LEU A 380 9.70 -10.39 3.61
C LEU A 380 9.52 -11.89 3.89
N SER A 381 8.48 -12.27 4.64
CA SER A 381 8.26 -13.66 5.04
C SER A 381 7.93 -14.59 3.86
N CYS A 382 7.19 -14.09 2.87
CA CYS A 382 6.84 -14.87 1.68
C CYS A 382 7.95 -14.90 0.61
N ASN A 383 9.10 -14.26 0.85
CA ASN A 383 10.21 -14.25 -0.10
C ASN A 383 11.57 -14.13 0.62
N HIS A 384 11.87 -15.09 1.48
CA HIS A 384 13.07 -15.15 2.31
C HIS A 384 14.40 -15.05 1.55
N PHE A 385 14.44 -15.51 0.30
CA PHE A 385 15.66 -15.55 -0.51
C PHE A 385 15.79 -14.36 -1.47
N ALA A 386 14.86 -13.40 -1.41
CA ALA A 386 14.76 -12.29 -2.33
C ALA A 386 16.04 -11.44 -2.47
N PHE A 387 16.75 -11.25 -1.37
CA PHE A 387 17.94 -10.39 -1.27
C PHE A 387 19.26 -11.16 -1.23
N GLU A 388 19.22 -12.49 -1.36
CA GLU A 388 20.43 -13.31 -1.24
C GLU A 388 21.36 -13.14 -2.45
N GLU A 389 20.81 -12.99 -3.66
CA GLU A 389 21.60 -12.84 -4.89
C GLU A 389 22.82 -13.80 -4.93
N GLY A 390 24.05 -13.26 -5.00
CA GLY A 390 25.28 -14.05 -4.92
C GLY A 390 25.53 -14.75 -3.58
N GLY A 391 24.94 -14.25 -2.48
CA GLY A 391 25.02 -14.87 -1.15
C GLY A 391 24.30 -16.21 -1.05
N MET A 392 23.37 -16.51 -1.98
CA MET A 392 22.73 -17.84 -2.02
C MET A 392 23.75 -18.96 -2.29
N ARG A 393 24.80 -18.72 -3.09
CA ARG A 393 25.90 -19.66 -3.29
C ARG A 393 26.63 -19.97 -1.98
N THR A 394 26.89 -18.95 -1.18
CA THR A 394 27.54 -19.12 0.14
C THR A 394 26.66 -19.94 1.06
N LEU A 395 25.35 -19.75 1.06
CA LEU A 395 24.42 -20.59 1.82
C LEU A 395 24.40 -22.04 1.36
N ILE A 396 24.45 -22.29 0.04
CA ILE A 396 24.49 -23.65 -0.52
C ILE A 396 25.80 -24.39 -0.13
N LEU A 397 26.95 -23.70 -0.23
CA LEU A 397 28.26 -24.25 0.08
C LEU A 397 28.51 -24.36 1.58
N SER A 398 27.72 -23.70 2.41
CA SER A 398 27.84 -23.78 3.87
C SER A 398 27.30 -25.10 4.39
N PRO A 399 27.99 -25.75 5.37
CA PRO A 399 27.57 -27.02 5.98
C PRO A 399 26.39 -26.85 6.97
N ILE A 400 25.68 -25.73 6.92
CA ILE A 400 24.55 -25.40 7.82
C ILE A 400 23.30 -26.18 7.42
N ASP A 401 22.61 -26.79 8.40
CA ASP A 401 21.31 -27.43 8.19
C ASP A 401 20.29 -26.42 7.66
N ARG A 402 19.60 -26.77 6.58
CA ARG A 402 18.60 -25.92 5.92
C ARG A 402 17.43 -25.54 6.82
N ARG A 403 17.13 -26.35 7.81
CA ARG A 403 16.18 -26.05 8.88
C ARG A 403 16.63 -24.85 9.71
N LYS A 404 17.94 -24.81 10.09
CA LYS A 404 18.51 -23.68 10.83
C LYS A 404 18.47 -22.40 10.00
N VAL A 405 18.65 -22.48 8.68
CA VAL A 405 18.54 -21.33 7.78
C VAL A 405 17.12 -20.76 7.81
N LEU A 406 16.09 -21.60 7.63
CA LEU A 406 14.69 -21.17 7.70
C LEU A 406 14.33 -20.64 9.09
N LEU A 407 14.75 -21.32 10.14
CA LEU A 407 14.50 -20.91 11.52
C LEU A 407 15.11 -19.53 11.82
N GLY A 408 16.35 -19.29 11.40
CA GLY A 408 17.03 -18.01 11.61
C GLY A 408 16.34 -16.87 10.88
N LYS A 409 15.88 -17.09 9.65
CA LYS A 409 15.09 -16.11 8.90
C LYS A 409 13.74 -15.82 9.56
N ASN A 410 13.05 -16.85 10.04
CA ASN A 410 11.78 -16.69 10.76
C ASN A 410 11.97 -15.95 12.09
N ILE A 411 13.01 -16.25 12.86
CA ILE A 411 13.34 -15.53 14.11
C ILE A 411 13.59 -14.05 13.81
N ALA A 412 14.34 -13.72 12.77
CA ALA A 412 14.60 -12.33 12.40
C ALA A 412 13.31 -11.55 12.06
N ILE A 413 12.40 -12.17 11.29
CA ILE A 413 11.09 -11.53 10.95
C ILE A 413 10.20 -11.43 12.18
N THR A 414 10.17 -12.47 13.02
CA THR A 414 9.40 -12.44 14.28
C THR A 414 9.93 -11.36 15.23
N LEU A 415 11.26 -11.18 15.30
CA LEU A 415 11.86 -10.09 16.09
C LEU A 415 11.42 -8.71 15.59
N LEU A 416 11.38 -8.50 14.28
CA LEU A 416 10.85 -7.26 13.69
C LEU A 416 9.35 -7.09 13.98
N ALA A 417 8.59 -8.18 13.91
CA ALA A 417 7.15 -8.16 14.24
C ALA A 417 6.93 -7.82 15.72
N VAL A 418 7.74 -8.36 16.64
CA VAL A 418 7.70 -8.00 18.07
C VAL A 418 7.95 -6.51 18.25
N ILE A 419 8.99 -5.97 17.64
CA ILE A 419 9.34 -4.54 17.75
C ILE A 419 8.16 -3.68 17.26
N PHE A 420 7.60 -3.96 16.09
CA PHE A 420 6.51 -3.16 15.52
C PHE A 420 5.21 -3.32 16.31
N ALA A 421 4.89 -4.52 16.77
CA ALA A 421 3.72 -4.78 17.62
C ALA A 421 3.86 -4.09 18.99
N THR A 422 5.04 -4.15 19.60
CA THR A 422 5.30 -3.46 20.89
C THR A 422 5.14 -1.95 20.75
N ILE A 423 5.71 -1.35 19.69
CA ILE A 423 5.53 0.09 19.41
C ILE A 423 4.04 0.41 19.25
N LEU A 424 3.30 -0.39 18.46
CA LEU A 424 1.87 -0.19 18.23
C LEU A 424 1.07 -0.26 19.52
N LEU A 425 1.28 -1.32 20.31
CA LEU A 425 0.55 -1.55 21.56
C LEU A 425 0.90 -0.48 22.60
N THR A 426 2.17 -0.14 22.77
CA THR A 426 2.61 0.90 23.72
C THR A 426 1.98 2.26 23.36
N LEU A 427 2.01 2.65 22.09
CA LEU A 427 1.41 3.90 21.64
C LEU A 427 -0.12 3.90 21.86
N ASN A 428 -0.79 2.77 21.59
CA ASN A 428 -2.22 2.63 21.86
C ASN A 428 -2.53 2.73 23.37
N THR A 429 -1.74 2.07 24.22
CA THR A 429 -1.92 2.12 25.68
C THR A 429 -1.74 3.54 26.23
N ILE A 430 -0.74 4.28 25.75
CA ILE A 430 -0.49 5.67 26.16
C ILE A 430 -1.66 6.59 25.77
N VAL A 431 -2.21 6.41 24.57
CA VAL A 431 -3.22 7.33 24.02
C VAL A 431 -4.63 6.99 24.53
N PHE A 432 -5.00 5.71 24.58
CA PHE A 432 -6.37 5.29 24.87
C PHE A 432 -6.57 4.77 26.28
N ARG A 433 -5.52 4.29 26.96
CA ARG A 433 -5.55 3.70 28.31
C ARG A 433 -6.53 2.52 28.47
N ASP A 434 -6.86 1.83 27.38
CA ASP A 434 -7.92 0.79 27.33
C ASP A 434 -7.37 -0.63 27.25
N PHE A 435 -6.06 -0.85 27.37
CA PHE A 435 -5.50 -2.20 27.42
C PHE A 435 -5.31 -2.68 28.86
N ASP A 436 -6.14 -3.62 29.25
CA ASP A 436 -5.98 -4.40 30.49
C ASP A 436 -5.05 -5.60 30.26
N ALA A 437 -4.67 -6.27 31.34
CA ALA A 437 -3.79 -7.43 31.30
C ALA A 437 -4.39 -8.59 30.49
N LEU A 438 -5.72 -8.76 30.54
CA LEU A 438 -6.40 -9.80 29.77
C LEU A 438 -6.31 -9.54 28.28
N THR A 439 -6.59 -8.32 27.83
CA THR A 439 -6.43 -7.93 26.42
C THR A 439 -5.00 -8.14 25.94
N LEU A 440 -3.99 -7.79 26.75
CA LEU A 440 -2.59 -8.02 26.40
C LEU A 440 -2.26 -9.52 26.31
N LEU A 441 -2.82 -10.36 27.19
CA LEU A 441 -2.69 -11.81 27.11
C LEU A 441 -3.30 -12.36 25.81
N PHE A 442 -4.51 -11.91 25.46
CA PHE A 442 -5.18 -12.29 24.21
C PHE A 442 -4.34 -11.94 22.98
N VAL A 443 -3.82 -10.73 22.96
CA VAL A 443 -2.93 -10.25 21.88
C VAL A 443 -1.63 -11.05 21.84
N GLY A 444 -1.04 -11.37 22.98
CA GLY A 444 0.18 -12.18 23.07
C GLY A 444 -0.01 -13.60 22.51
N LEU A 445 -1.10 -14.28 22.89
CA LEU A 445 -1.45 -15.60 22.36
C LEU A 445 -1.74 -15.54 20.85
N SER A 446 -2.45 -14.50 20.41
CA SER A 446 -2.70 -14.28 18.97
C SER A 446 -1.41 -14.02 18.21
N PHE A 447 -0.47 -13.25 18.79
CA PHE A 447 0.85 -13.02 18.19
C PHE A 447 1.61 -14.32 17.96
N VAL A 448 1.60 -15.26 18.92
CA VAL A 448 2.25 -16.57 18.78
C VAL A 448 1.62 -17.35 17.62
N ASN A 449 0.30 -17.37 17.52
CA ASN A 449 -0.42 -17.96 16.38
C ASN A 449 0.03 -17.35 15.05
N PHE A 450 0.04 -16.01 14.94
CA PHE A 450 0.44 -15.31 13.73
C PHE A 450 1.89 -15.59 13.35
N ALA A 451 2.80 -15.61 14.34
CA ALA A 451 4.21 -15.88 14.10
C ALA A 451 4.43 -17.30 13.53
N ALA A 452 3.80 -18.31 14.14
CA ALA A 452 3.94 -19.70 13.70
C ALA A 452 3.34 -19.93 12.31
N LEU A 453 2.09 -19.47 12.09
CA LEU A 453 1.38 -19.65 10.83
C LEU A 453 2.01 -18.82 9.69
N SER A 454 2.41 -17.57 9.96
CA SER A 454 3.09 -16.72 8.98
C SER A 454 4.44 -17.29 8.57
N ALA A 455 5.23 -17.81 9.52
CA ALA A 455 6.51 -18.46 9.25
C ALA A 455 6.33 -19.71 8.38
N MET A 456 5.36 -20.56 8.71
CA MET A 456 5.08 -21.77 7.95
C MET A 456 4.65 -21.47 6.51
N MET A 457 3.69 -20.57 6.32
CA MET A 457 3.20 -20.19 5.00
C MET A 457 4.27 -19.42 4.21
N GLY A 458 4.99 -18.52 4.88
CA GLY A 458 6.07 -17.74 4.30
C GLY A 458 7.21 -18.62 3.77
N ASN A 459 7.66 -19.60 4.55
CA ASN A 459 8.65 -20.57 4.12
C ASN A 459 8.19 -21.32 2.85
N TRP A 460 6.96 -21.84 2.88
CA TRP A 460 6.41 -22.59 1.76
C TRP A 460 6.35 -21.74 0.48
N LEU A 461 5.84 -20.50 0.58
CA LEU A 461 5.76 -19.58 -0.54
C LEU A 461 7.15 -19.19 -1.06
N SER A 462 8.09 -18.93 -0.17
CA SER A 462 9.45 -18.53 -0.48
C SER A 462 10.24 -19.64 -1.22
N ILE A 463 10.02 -20.90 -0.84
CA ILE A 463 10.67 -22.06 -1.50
C ILE A 463 9.99 -22.35 -2.84
N ARG A 464 8.66 -22.22 -2.93
CA ARG A 464 7.90 -22.60 -4.13
C ARG A 464 7.92 -21.53 -5.21
N PHE A 465 7.91 -20.23 -4.83
CA PHE A 465 7.79 -19.08 -5.72
C PHE A 465 8.86 -18.02 -5.43
N PRO A 466 10.17 -18.38 -5.45
CA PRO A 466 11.23 -17.43 -5.17
C PRO A 466 11.23 -16.31 -6.21
N LYS A 467 11.42 -15.07 -5.75
CA LYS A 467 11.50 -13.90 -6.62
C LYS A 467 12.62 -12.99 -6.18
N ARG A 468 13.52 -12.66 -7.10
CA ARG A 468 14.61 -11.72 -6.85
C ARG A 468 14.07 -10.32 -6.50
N MET A 469 14.64 -9.72 -5.47
CA MET A 469 14.43 -8.33 -5.11
C MET A 469 15.78 -7.61 -5.04
N ARG A 470 15.79 -6.34 -5.43
CA ARG A 470 16.97 -5.47 -5.30
C ARG A 470 16.79 -4.54 -4.12
N PHE A 471 17.87 -4.26 -3.39
CA PHE A 471 17.86 -3.24 -2.34
C PHE A 471 17.38 -1.89 -2.89
N GLY A 472 16.50 -1.22 -2.14
CA GLY A 472 15.90 0.04 -2.56
C GLY A 472 14.82 -0.07 -3.64
N LYS A 473 14.47 -1.30 -4.08
CA LYS A 473 13.24 -1.59 -4.81
C LYS A 473 12.23 -2.21 -3.87
N ARG A 474 10.96 -2.15 -4.24
CA ARG A 474 9.88 -2.64 -3.41
C ARG A 474 9.95 -4.12 -3.12
N LEU A 475 9.47 -4.46 -1.94
CA LEU A 475 9.08 -5.81 -1.56
C LEU A 475 7.91 -6.23 -2.46
N ASN A 476 8.21 -6.93 -3.54
CA ASN A 476 7.21 -7.40 -4.49
C ASN A 476 7.21 -8.93 -4.47
N VAL A 477 6.10 -9.49 -4.05
CA VAL A 477 5.90 -10.93 -4.03
C VAL A 477 5.62 -11.42 -5.45
N SER A 478 5.88 -12.69 -5.78
CA SER A 478 5.50 -13.23 -7.09
C SER A 478 3.98 -13.16 -7.29
N GLY A 479 3.50 -13.11 -8.54
CA GLY A 479 2.08 -12.99 -8.83
C GLY A 479 1.23 -14.04 -8.12
N VAL A 480 1.67 -15.31 -8.11
CA VAL A 480 1.01 -16.42 -7.39
C VAL A 480 1.05 -16.22 -5.88
N ALA A 481 2.24 -15.90 -5.33
CA ALA A 481 2.37 -15.66 -3.89
C ALA A 481 1.57 -14.42 -3.46
N GLY A 482 1.42 -13.41 -4.33
CA GLY A 482 0.55 -12.26 -4.09
C GLY A 482 -0.92 -12.62 -3.98
N LEU A 483 -1.42 -13.51 -4.85
CA LEU A 483 -2.80 -14.03 -4.77
C LEU A 483 -3.01 -14.87 -3.50
N LEU A 484 -2.01 -15.62 -3.08
CA LEU A 484 -2.08 -16.45 -1.87
C LEU A 484 -1.99 -15.64 -0.56
N LEU A 485 -1.69 -14.35 -0.63
CA LEU A 485 -1.82 -13.47 0.55
C LEU A 485 -3.27 -13.38 1.04
N ILE A 486 -4.26 -13.45 0.16
CA ILE A 486 -5.69 -13.38 0.57
C ILE A 486 -6.07 -14.56 1.48
N PRO A 487 -5.91 -15.82 1.07
CA PRO A 487 -6.18 -16.95 1.98
C PRO A 487 -5.24 -16.96 3.20
N MET A 488 -4.01 -16.44 3.08
CA MET A 488 -3.11 -16.28 4.22
C MET A 488 -3.71 -15.38 5.30
N VAL A 489 -4.32 -14.26 4.94
CA VAL A 489 -5.00 -13.37 5.90
C VAL A 489 -6.10 -14.11 6.65
N ILE A 490 -6.90 -14.91 5.93
CA ILE A 490 -7.98 -15.70 6.52
C ILE A 490 -7.42 -16.73 7.51
N VAL A 491 -6.37 -17.45 7.11
CA VAL A 491 -5.73 -18.46 7.97
C VAL A 491 -5.11 -17.83 9.21
N LEU A 492 -4.42 -16.69 9.06
CA LEU A 492 -3.85 -15.99 10.22
C LEU A 492 -4.94 -15.46 11.16
N GLY A 493 -6.01 -14.87 10.62
CA GLY A 493 -7.10 -14.30 11.42
C GLY A 493 -8.02 -15.35 12.05
N ALA A 494 -8.03 -16.58 11.54
CA ALA A 494 -8.95 -17.63 12.02
C ALA A 494 -8.80 -17.97 13.52
N PRO A 495 -7.59 -18.20 14.09
CA PRO A 495 -7.46 -18.60 15.49
C PRO A 495 -8.09 -17.62 16.48
N PRO A 496 -7.80 -16.29 16.47
CA PRO A 496 -8.44 -15.37 17.42
C PRO A 496 -9.94 -15.24 17.18
N VAL A 497 -10.41 -15.25 15.93
CA VAL A 497 -11.84 -15.19 15.62
C VAL A 497 -12.56 -16.44 16.12
N LEU A 498 -12.03 -17.64 15.88
CA LEU A 498 -12.60 -18.89 16.33
C LEU A 498 -12.60 -18.99 17.87
N ALA A 499 -11.54 -18.52 18.53
CA ALA A 499 -11.48 -18.47 19.98
C ALA A 499 -12.57 -17.57 20.56
N THR A 500 -12.78 -16.38 20.00
CA THR A 500 -13.88 -15.48 20.39
C THR A 500 -15.25 -16.11 20.15
N LEU A 501 -15.45 -16.83 19.04
CA LEU A 501 -16.70 -17.56 18.79
C LEU A 501 -16.93 -18.67 19.82
N VAL A 502 -15.87 -19.38 20.25
CA VAL A 502 -15.97 -20.38 21.34
C VAL A 502 -16.37 -19.71 22.65
N GLY A 503 -15.72 -18.58 22.99
CA GLY A 503 -16.08 -17.79 24.19
C GLY A 503 -17.53 -17.33 24.17
N LEU A 504 -18.02 -16.87 23.04
CA LEU A 504 -19.41 -16.46 22.79
C LEU A 504 -20.39 -17.63 23.00
N TYR A 505 -20.09 -18.75 22.35
CA TYR A 505 -20.93 -19.95 22.42
C TYR A 505 -21.03 -20.52 23.85
N MET A 506 -19.90 -20.58 24.55
CA MET A 506 -19.82 -21.06 25.92
C MET A 506 -20.16 -20.00 26.98
N SER A 507 -20.44 -18.76 26.55
CA SER A 507 -20.72 -17.60 27.41
C SER A 507 -19.67 -17.40 28.52
N SER A 508 -18.40 -17.67 28.23
CA SER A 508 -17.30 -17.63 29.19
C SER A 508 -15.98 -17.17 28.59
N LEU A 509 -15.38 -16.15 29.19
CA LEU A 509 -14.05 -15.66 28.81
C LEU A 509 -12.96 -16.71 28.97
N LEU A 510 -13.08 -17.60 29.98
CA LEU A 510 -12.11 -18.66 30.20
C LEU A 510 -11.97 -19.56 28.98
N TYR A 511 -13.09 -19.98 28.36
CA TYR A 511 -13.05 -20.84 27.20
C TYR A 511 -12.48 -20.12 25.95
N GLU A 512 -12.65 -18.82 25.83
CA GLU A 512 -12.03 -18.00 24.79
C GLU A 512 -10.50 -18.08 24.88
N TYR A 513 -9.93 -17.82 26.06
CA TYR A 513 -8.48 -17.86 26.28
C TYR A 513 -7.92 -19.27 26.19
N VAL A 514 -8.61 -20.27 26.72
CA VAL A 514 -8.20 -21.68 26.62
C VAL A 514 -8.17 -22.13 25.14
N ALA A 515 -9.20 -21.81 24.39
CA ALA A 515 -9.24 -22.13 22.96
C ALA A 515 -8.08 -21.45 22.20
N LEU A 516 -7.83 -20.17 22.47
CA LEU A 516 -6.73 -19.44 21.83
C LEU A 516 -5.36 -20.00 22.21
N PHE A 517 -5.18 -20.40 23.48
CA PHE A 517 -3.97 -21.07 23.94
C PHE A 517 -3.77 -22.43 23.23
N VAL A 518 -4.82 -23.23 23.13
CA VAL A 518 -4.77 -24.52 22.41
C VAL A 518 -4.38 -24.29 20.94
N PHE A 519 -4.98 -23.31 20.28
CA PHE A 519 -4.59 -22.96 18.91
C PHE A 519 -3.13 -22.54 18.81
N ALA A 520 -2.60 -21.78 19.80
CA ALA A 520 -1.21 -21.36 19.81
C ALA A 520 -0.26 -22.57 19.95
N VAL A 521 -0.56 -23.50 20.85
CA VAL A 521 0.21 -24.74 21.04
C VAL A 521 0.19 -25.59 19.76
N LEU A 522 -0.97 -25.76 19.14
CA LEU A 522 -1.13 -26.51 17.90
C LEU A 522 -0.37 -25.82 16.74
N ALA A 523 -0.47 -24.50 16.61
CA ALA A 523 0.24 -23.75 15.57
C ALA A 523 1.77 -23.89 15.70
N VAL A 524 2.29 -23.76 16.92
CA VAL A 524 3.73 -23.93 17.20
C VAL A 524 4.17 -25.37 16.96
N GLY A 525 3.42 -26.35 17.44
CA GLY A 525 3.72 -27.78 17.21
C GLY A 525 3.75 -28.10 15.71
N PHE A 526 2.74 -27.63 14.97
CA PHE A 526 2.65 -27.84 13.53
C PHE A 526 3.77 -27.10 12.77
N TYR A 527 4.14 -25.91 13.21
CA TYR A 527 5.29 -25.19 12.66
C TYR A 527 6.58 -26.00 12.74
N PHE A 528 6.92 -26.57 13.92
CA PHE A 528 8.13 -27.37 14.06
C PHE A 528 8.09 -28.66 13.24
N LEU A 529 6.94 -29.31 13.12
CA LEU A 529 6.75 -30.47 12.23
C LEU A 529 6.99 -30.08 10.77
N MET A 530 6.38 -28.98 10.33
CA MET A 530 6.52 -28.49 8.95
C MET A 530 7.92 -27.97 8.66
N LEU A 531 8.64 -27.39 9.61
CA LEU A 531 10.00 -26.90 9.44
C LEU A 531 10.96 -28.01 8.98
N ASN A 532 10.78 -29.25 9.47
CA ASN A 532 11.54 -30.40 9.04
C ASN A 532 11.30 -30.75 7.57
N PHE A 533 10.03 -30.72 7.17
CA PHE A 533 9.64 -30.98 5.78
C PHE A 533 10.11 -29.85 4.84
N GLN A 534 9.95 -28.61 5.27
CA GLN A 534 10.37 -27.43 4.53
C GLN A 534 11.89 -27.34 4.36
N GLY A 535 12.66 -27.71 5.39
CA GLY A 535 14.13 -27.80 5.29
C GLY A 535 14.58 -28.81 4.22
N ARG A 536 13.95 -29.99 4.16
CA ARG A 536 14.19 -30.97 3.10
C ARG A 536 13.77 -30.47 1.72
N SER A 537 12.64 -29.76 1.64
CA SER A 537 12.16 -29.16 0.40
C SER A 537 13.11 -28.06 -0.09
N LEU A 538 13.66 -27.25 0.82
CA LEU A 538 14.67 -26.23 0.51
C LEU A 538 15.91 -26.87 -0.10
N ALA A 539 16.46 -27.92 0.55
CA ALA A 539 17.65 -28.63 0.07
C ALA A 539 17.48 -29.20 -1.35
N LYS A 540 16.28 -29.71 -1.67
CA LYS A 540 15.97 -30.22 -3.03
C LYS A 540 15.87 -29.14 -4.10
N ARG A 541 15.60 -27.89 -3.72
CA ARG A 541 15.32 -26.80 -4.65
C ARG A 541 16.31 -25.64 -4.60
N GLU A 542 17.46 -25.84 -3.96
CA GLU A 542 18.49 -24.80 -3.80
C GLU A 542 18.96 -24.22 -5.13
N ILE A 543 19.15 -25.08 -6.14
CA ILE A 543 19.62 -24.67 -7.47
C ILE A 543 18.54 -23.86 -8.18
N ASP A 544 17.28 -24.31 -8.14
CA ASP A 544 16.15 -23.58 -8.74
C ASP A 544 16.02 -22.17 -8.11
N ILE A 545 16.19 -22.10 -6.78
CA ILE A 545 16.13 -20.83 -6.05
C ILE A 545 17.31 -19.94 -6.44
N LEU A 546 18.52 -20.51 -6.52
CA LEU A 546 19.71 -19.76 -6.95
C LEU A 546 19.52 -19.15 -8.33
N GLU A 547 19.01 -19.91 -9.30
CA GLU A 547 18.74 -19.42 -10.65
C GLU A 547 17.67 -18.30 -10.64
N ALA A 548 16.62 -18.45 -9.82
CA ALA A 548 15.54 -17.47 -9.72
C ALA A 548 15.98 -16.12 -9.11
N VAL A 549 16.97 -16.14 -8.20
CA VAL A 549 17.45 -14.94 -7.51
C VAL A 549 18.76 -14.38 -8.08
N ARG A 550 19.44 -15.12 -8.96
CA ARG A 550 20.68 -14.71 -9.62
C ARG A 550 20.46 -13.47 -10.49
N GLU A 551 21.49 -12.64 -10.61
CA GLU A 551 21.53 -11.57 -11.60
C GLU A 551 21.55 -12.16 -13.01
N PRO A 552 20.66 -11.74 -13.92
CA PRO A 552 20.87 -12.04 -15.34
C PRO A 552 22.26 -11.50 -15.67
N SER A 553 23.18 -12.36 -16.08
CA SER A 553 24.38 -11.92 -16.75
C SER A 553 23.93 -11.04 -17.90
N ASP A 554 24.51 -9.86 -18.05
CA ASP A 554 24.35 -9.06 -19.25
C ASP A 554 24.91 -9.90 -20.42
N GLU A 555 24.04 -10.75 -21.02
CA GLU A 555 24.21 -11.35 -22.32
C GLU A 555 23.75 -10.36 -23.40
#